data_b0adbd9c15abf26bb447303fd8181aee
#
_entry.id   b0adbd9c15abf26bb447303fd8181aee
#
_cell.length_a   1.000
_cell.length_b   1.000
_cell.length_c   1.000
_cell.angle_alpha   90.00
_cell.angle_beta   90.00
_cell.angle_gamma   90.00
#
_symmetry.space_group_name_H-M   'P 1'
#
loop_
_entity.id
_entity.type
_entity.pdbx_description
1 polymer ?
#
loop_
_entity_poly.entity_id
_entity_poly.type
_entity_poly.pdbx_seq_one_letter_code
_entity_poly.pdbx_strand_id
1 'polypeptide(L)'
;MGLFGITEGAIPFASQDPLRVIPSIMVGSMAGSVIAMLGGVGDRVAHGGPIVAVLGAVDNILMFFVAVIVGSIVTALMIKLLKKDQAEPQLVGASAAEEAAPAVEAPRSSTVRPVSMPAAEAHRPVSKLTDIISLDLIEPSLSASTRDGIIDEMIAKLNAEGVLTSSSEFKEAILKREQESSTGIGMNVAVPHGKSAAVLKPRVVFGMKPEGVDWSSADGSPAKLIFMIAVPAENKGNEHLKILQMLSRKLMDDGFREQLLQVKSKQEAYQLLDQIH
;
A
#
# COMPACT_ATOMS: atom_id res chain seq x y z
N MET A 1 11.16 12.25 -5.86
CA MET A 1 10.05 12.22 -4.89
C MET A 1 10.14 13.32 -3.84
N GLY A 2 11.28 13.61 -3.23
CA GLY A 2 11.43 14.70 -2.24
C GLY A 2 11.09 16.12 -2.75
N LEU A 3 11.21 16.39 -4.03
CA LEU A 3 10.88 17.69 -4.64
C LEU A 3 9.37 18.03 -4.59
N PHE A 4 8.52 17.02 -4.51
CA PHE A 4 7.05 17.18 -4.49
C PHE A 4 6.45 17.09 -3.07
N GLY A 5 7.29 17.08 -2.02
CA GLY A 5 6.82 16.99 -0.64
C GLY A 5 6.25 15.62 -0.25
N ILE A 6 6.45 14.59 -1.07
CA ILE A 6 5.98 13.24 -0.81
C ILE A 6 6.94 12.57 0.18
N THR A 7 6.51 12.44 1.43
CA THR A 7 7.30 11.84 2.53
C THR A 7 7.35 10.31 2.48
N GLU A 8 6.52 9.67 1.67
CA GLU A 8 6.43 8.21 1.54
C GLU A 8 7.76 7.55 1.16
N GLY A 9 8.64 8.26 0.43
CA GLY A 9 10.00 7.79 0.13
C GLY A 9 10.90 7.64 1.36
N ALA A 10 10.61 8.29 2.48
CA ALA A 10 11.37 8.18 3.72
C ALA A 10 10.90 7.01 4.61
N ILE A 11 9.67 6.51 4.41
CA ILE A 11 9.07 5.45 5.22
C ILE A 11 9.91 4.15 5.21
N PRO A 12 10.39 3.64 4.05
CA PRO A 12 11.21 2.42 4.04
C PRO A 12 12.51 2.56 4.83
N PHE A 13 13.12 3.75 4.83
CA PHE A 13 14.34 4.02 5.61
C PHE A 13 14.05 4.15 7.10
N ALA A 14 12.94 4.82 7.46
CA ALA A 14 12.53 4.95 8.84
C ALA A 14 12.07 3.62 9.44
N SER A 15 11.48 2.72 8.65
CA SER A 15 11.02 1.40 9.11
C SER A 15 12.16 0.39 9.31
N GLN A 16 13.29 0.55 8.62
CA GLN A 16 14.45 -0.33 8.79
C GLN A 16 15.20 -0.08 10.11
N ASP A 17 15.29 1.15 10.58
CA ASP A 17 15.92 1.52 11.84
C ASP A 17 15.21 2.72 12.50
N PRO A 18 14.00 2.51 13.04
CA PRO A 18 13.17 3.59 13.56
C PRO A 18 13.81 4.33 14.74
N LEU A 19 14.56 3.61 15.58
CA LEU A 19 15.18 4.19 16.78
C LEU A 19 16.31 5.18 16.48
N ARG A 20 16.89 5.13 15.29
CA ARG A 20 17.95 6.04 14.87
C ARG A 20 17.50 7.05 13.83
N VAL A 21 16.70 6.60 12.86
CA VAL A 21 16.26 7.45 11.76
C VAL A 21 15.22 8.47 12.21
N ILE A 22 14.23 8.07 13.04
CA ILE A 22 13.19 9.00 13.50
C ILE A 22 13.76 10.13 14.36
N PRO A 23 14.58 9.91 15.39
CA PRO A 23 15.19 11.00 16.14
C PRO A 23 16.07 11.90 15.27
N SER A 24 16.79 11.33 14.29
CA SER A 24 17.63 12.12 13.39
C SER A 24 16.80 13.06 12.50
N ILE A 25 15.68 12.58 11.96
CA ILE A 25 14.75 13.41 11.19
C ILE A 25 14.14 14.49 12.09
N MET A 26 13.77 14.17 13.33
CA MET A 26 13.22 15.16 14.27
C MET A 26 14.21 16.29 14.55
N VAL A 27 15.47 15.99 14.85
CA VAL A 27 16.49 17.00 15.11
C VAL A 27 16.76 17.85 13.87
N GLY A 28 16.85 17.24 12.69
CA GLY A 28 17.05 17.97 11.44
C GLY A 28 15.87 18.88 11.08
N SER A 29 14.64 18.39 11.30
CA SER A 29 13.42 19.20 11.09
C SER A 29 13.35 20.38 12.06
N MET A 30 13.72 20.19 13.33
CA MET A 30 13.79 21.28 14.31
C MET A 30 14.80 22.34 13.89
N ALA A 31 16.01 21.93 13.47
CA ALA A 31 17.04 22.88 13.01
C ALA A 31 16.57 23.67 11.78
N GLY A 32 15.99 23.00 10.79
CA GLY A 32 15.43 23.63 9.61
C GLY A 32 14.29 24.61 9.94
N SER A 33 13.37 24.22 10.84
CA SER A 33 12.24 25.06 11.25
C SER A 33 12.69 26.34 11.98
N VAL A 34 13.71 26.24 12.83
CA VAL A 34 14.28 27.43 13.52
C VAL A 34 14.85 28.40 12.49
N ILE A 35 15.59 27.92 11.49
CA ILE A 35 16.17 28.78 10.44
C ILE A 35 15.08 29.41 9.59
N ALA A 36 14.05 28.64 9.20
CA ALA A 36 12.92 29.14 8.45
C ALA A 36 12.18 30.23 9.21
N MET A 37 11.93 30.03 10.51
CA MET A 37 11.27 31.00 11.38
C MET A 37 12.09 32.31 11.53
N LEU A 38 13.39 32.21 11.80
CA LEU A 38 14.26 33.34 11.91
C LEU A 38 14.41 34.08 10.58
N GLY A 39 14.33 33.37 9.46
CA GLY A 39 14.38 33.91 8.11
C GLY A 39 13.07 34.52 7.61
N GLY A 40 12.00 34.49 8.41
CA GLY A 40 10.69 35.02 8.02
C GLY A 40 10.06 34.25 6.84
N VAL A 41 10.31 32.93 6.75
CA VAL A 41 9.72 32.10 5.71
C VAL A 41 8.25 31.87 6.06
N GLY A 42 7.34 32.36 5.22
CA GLY A 42 5.91 32.09 5.26
C GLY A 42 5.50 31.17 4.12
N ASP A 43 4.71 30.12 4.41
CA ASP A 43 4.13 29.24 3.40
C ASP A 43 2.61 29.50 3.33
N ARG A 44 2.11 29.79 2.13
CA ARG A 44 0.69 30.07 1.87
C ARG A 44 -0.09 28.84 1.47
N VAL A 45 0.56 27.68 1.39
CA VAL A 45 -0.04 26.43 0.97
C VAL A 45 0.23 25.35 2.01
N ALA A 46 -0.79 24.63 2.44
CA ALA A 46 -0.70 23.64 3.50
C ALA A 46 0.20 22.42 3.16
N HIS A 47 0.42 22.14 1.88
CA HIS A 47 1.21 21.00 1.41
C HIS A 47 1.96 21.33 0.12
N GLY A 48 3.21 20.92 0.00
CA GLY A 48 3.89 20.99 -1.29
C GLY A 48 5.37 21.24 -1.26
N GLY A 49 6.25 20.51 -0.87
CA GLY A 49 7.70 20.47 -0.99
C GLY A 49 8.40 21.67 -1.71
N PRO A 50 9.65 21.57 -2.07
CA PRO A 50 10.42 22.64 -2.72
C PRO A 50 9.81 23.22 -4.01
N ILE A 51 8.93 22.48 -4.68
CA ILE A 51 8.27 22.94 -5.91
C ILE A 51 7.36 24.15 -5.65
N VAL A 52 6.74 24.22 -4.47
CA VAL A 52 5.83 25.32 -4.10
C VAL A 52 6.58 26.64 -3.95
N ALA A 53 7.84 26.58 -3.52
CA ALA A 53 8.71 27.73 -3.47
C ALA A 53 8.99 28.30 -4.88
N VAL A 54 9.17 27.42 -5.88
CA VAL A 54 9.37 27.81 -7.28
C VAL A 54 8.10 28.44 -7.88
N LEU A 55 6.92 27.99 -7.43
CA LEU A 55 5.62 28.54 -7.85
C LEU A 55 5.26 29.86 -7.15
N GLY A 56 6.12 30.38 -6.28
CA GLY A 56 5.92 31.68 -5.63
C GLY A 56 4.95 31.66 -4.45
N ALA A 57 4.62 30.49 -3.91
CA ALA A 57 3.73 30.37 -2.76
C ALA A 57 4.46 30.51 -1.40
N VAL A 58 5.79 30.62 -1.43
CA VAL A 58 6.64 30.75 -0.24
C VAL A 58 7.26 32.13 -0.21
N ASP A 59 7.09 32.82 0.91
CA ASP A 59 7.78 34.11 1.18
C ASP A 59 9.24 33.79 1.56
N ASN A 60 10.19 34.63 1.09
CA ASN A 60 11.63 34.47 1.32
C ASN A 60 12.22 33.15 0.87
N ILE A 61 12.10 32.85 -0.44
CA ILE A 61 12.55 31.63 -1.10
C ILE A 61 14.00 31.26 -0.77
N LEU A 62 14.90 32.26 -0.67
CA LEU A 62 16.31 32.00 -0.38
C LEU A 62 16.48 31.34 1.00
N MET A 63 15.84 31.93 2.03
CA MET A 63 15.90 31.39 3.39
C MET A 63 15.17 30.03 3.53
N PHE A 64 14.12 29.80 2.73
CA PHE A 64 13.49 28.49 2.63
C PHE A 64 14.49 27.41 2.18
N PHE A 65 15.22 27.66 1.10
CA PHE A 65 16.22 26.69 0.63
C PHE A 65 17.38 26.49 1.61
N VAL A 66 17.83 27.57 2.27
CA VAL A 66 18.86 27.47 3.32
C VAL A 66 18.36 26.59 4.48
N ALA A 67 17.12 26.77 4.92
CA ALA A 67 16.52 25.96 5.98
C ALA A 67 16.43 24.48 5.60
N VAL A 68 16.01 24.16 4.36
CA VAL A 68 15.93 22.79 3.84
C VAL A 68 17.31 22.15 3.76
N ILE A 69 18.30 22.87 3.23
CA ILE A 69 19.67 22.34 3.09
C ILE A 69 20.29 22.06 4.46
N VAL A 70 20.21 23.03 5.39
CA VAL A 70 20.78 22.85 6.74
C VAL A 70 20.06 21.74 7.50
N GLY A 71 18.72 21.68 7.45
CA GLY A 71 17.95 20.61 8.07
C GLY A 71 18.32 19.23 7.52
N SER A 72 18.54 19.11 6.21
CA SER A 72 18.96 17.87 5.56
C SER A 72 20.38 17.45 5.97
N ILE A 73 21.31 18.40 6.03
CA ILE A 73 22.69 18.14 6.50
C ILE A 73 22.69 17.67 7.96
N VAL A 74 21.95 18.34 8.84
CA VAL A 74 21.83 17.95 10.25
C VAL A 74 21.25 16.54 10.38
N THR A 75 20.19 16.23 9.63
CA THR A 75 19.62 14.86 9.60
C THR A 75 20.65 13.84 9.18
N ALA A 76 21.38 14.08 8.09
CA ALA A 76 22.39 13.15 7.56
C ALA A 76 23.55 12.95 8.56
N LEU A 77 24.02 14.02 9.21
CA LEU A 77 25.05 13.94 10.24
C LEU A 77 24.58 13.16 11.48
N MET A 78 23.34 13.38 11.92
CA MET A 78 22.77 12.63 13.06
C MET A 78 22.61 11.15 12.73
N ILE A 79 22.14 10.80 11.53
CA ILE A 79 22.09 9.40 11.10
C ILE A 79 23.48 8.77 11.12
N LYS A 80 24.48 9.48 10.55
CA LYS A 80 25.89 9.00 10.53
C LYS A 80 26.47 8.85 11.94
N LEU A 81 26.14 9.75 12.86
CA LEU A 81 26.61 9.70 14.25
C LEU A 81 25.97 8.55 15.04
N LEU A 82 24.67 8.30 14.81
CA LEU A 82 23.90 7.24 15.47
C LEU A 82 24.11 5.86 14.83
N LYS A 83 24.52 5.80 13.56
CA LYS A 83 24.85 4.55 12.86
C LYS A 83 26.29 4.17 13.16
N LYS A 84 26.49 3.44 14.24
CA LYS A 84 27.77 2.80 14.56
C LYS A 84 27.96 1.65 13.57
N ASP A 85 29.08 1.63 12.85
CA ASP A 85 29.43 0.75 11.74
C ASP A 85 28.76 -0.64 11.77
N GLN A 86 27.79 -0.83 10.90
CA GLN A 86 27.48 -2.14 10.33
C GLN A 86 27.54 -1.95 8.81
N ALA A 87 28.29 -2.83 8.16
CA ALA A 87 28.61 -2.80 6.74
C ALA A 87 27.38 -2.51 5.86
N GLU A 88 27.55 -1.62 4.91
CA GLU A 88 26.57 -1.28 3.89
C GLU A 88 26.03 -2.52 3.19
N PRO A 89 24.71 -2.64 3.01
CA PRO A 89 24.22 -3.46 1.90
C PRO A 89 24.46 -2.64 0.64
N GLN A 90 25.50 -3.01 -0.11
CA GLN A 90 25.76 -2.50 -1.44
C GLN A 90 24.52 -2.70 -2.33
N LEU A 91 24.08 -1.62 -2.93
CA LEU A 91 23.30 -1.65 -4.17
C LEU A 91 24.17 -2.34 -5.24
N VAL A 92 24.02 -3.65 -5.37
CA VAL A 92 24.62 -4.39 -6.49
C VAL A 92 23.65 -4.29 -7.65
N GLY A 93 24.07 -3.49 -8.64
CA GLY A 93 23.58 -3.56 -10.00
C GLY A 93 23.85 -4.94 -10.58
N ALA A 94 22.91 -5.38 -11.39
CA ALA A 94 22.96 -6.64 -12.12
C ALA A 94 24.26 -6.84 -12.91
N SER A 95 24.91 -7.99 -12.74
CA SER A 95 25.57 -8.72 -13.81
C SER A 95 25.87 -10.16 -13.40
N ALA A 96 25.63 -11.05 -14.35
CA ALA A 96 25.73 -12.49 -14.30
C ALA A 96 27.12 -13.04 -14.01
N ALA A 97 27.16 -14.23 -13.41
CA ALA A 97 27.87 -15.44 -13.85
C ALA A 97 27.82 -16.49 -12.73
N GLU A 98 27.22 -17.57 -13.00
CA GLU A 98 27.61 -19.00 -13.06
C GLU A 98 28.91 -19.38 -12.30
N GLU A 99 28.83 -20.30 -11.31
CA GLU A 99 29.56 -21.59 -11.31
C GLU A 99 29.36 -22.43 -10.01
N ALA A 100 28.96 -23.68 -10.25
CA ALA A 100 29.33 -24.96 -9.64
C ALA A 100 29.14 -25.25 -8.12
N ALA A 101 28.40 -26.35 -7.93
CA ALA A 101 28.24 -27.15 -6.72
C ALA A 101 29.53 -27.90 -6.31
N PRO A 102 29.60 -28.53 -5.12
CA PRO A 102 29.36 -29.96 -5.13
C PRO A 102 28.47 -30.53 -3.98
N ALA A 103 27.93 -31.67 -4.30
CA ALA A 103 27.06 -32.55 -3.57
C ALA A 103 27.69 -33.15 -2.29
N VAL A 104 26.87 -33.41 -1.24
CA VAL A 104 27.07 -34.52 -0.32
C VAL A 104 25.72 -35.20 -0.04
N GLU A 105 25.78 -36.51 -0.04
CA GLU A 105 24.81 -37.57 -0.11
C GLU A 105 23.91 -37.73 1.12
N ALA A 106 22.74 -38.33 0.87
CA ALA A 106 21.66 -38.69 1.79
C ALA A 106 22.00 -39.85 2.77
N PRO A 107 21.05 -40.19 3.69
CA PRO A 107 20.41 -41.47 3.49
C PRO A 107 18.87 -41.46 3.59
N ARG A 108 18.34 -42.44 2.84
CA ARG A 108 16.94 -42.74 2.62
C ARG A 108 16.30 -43.39 3.86
N SER A 109 15.03 -43.08 4.14
CA SER A 109 14.05 -44.12 4.39
C SER A 109 12.60 -43.60 4.50
N SER A 110 11.76 -44.31 3.81
CA SER A 110 10.37 -44.72 3.95
C SER A 110 9.25 -43.79 3.53
N THR A 111 8.71 -44.23 2.42
CA THR A 111 7.37 -44.22 1.82
C THR A 111 6.20 -43.78 2.69
N VAL A 112 5.63 -42.63 2.35
CA VAL A 112 4.20 -42.37 2.39
C VAL A 112 3.87 -41.65 1.08
N ARG A 113 2.91 -42.20 0.31
CA ARG A 113 2.40 -41.62 -0.94
C ARG A 113 1.79 -40.25 -0.67
N PRO A 114 2.23 -39.14 -1.27
CA PRO A 114 1.48 -37.90 -1.25
C PRO A 114 0.44 -37.96 -2.39
N VAL A 115 -0.80 -37.70 -2.01
CA VAL A 115 -1.82 -37.20 -2.93
C VAL A 115 -1.26 -35.96 -3.62
N SER A 116 -1.19 -35.98 -4.94
CA SER A 116 -0.72 -34.90 -5.77
C SER A 116 -1.62 -33.66 -5.59
N MET A 117 -1.18 -32.73 -4.77
CA MET A 117 -1.65 -31.34 -4.83
C MET A 117 -1.03 -30.70 -6.09
N PRO A 118 -1.78 -29.87 -6.84
CA PRO A 118 -1.21 -29.13 -7.96
C PRO A 118 -0.07 -28.26 -7.47
N ALA A 119 1.00 -28.25 -8.25
CA ALA A 119 2.23 -27.50 -7.97
C ALA A 119 1.92 -26.07 -7.55
N ALA A 120 2.61 -25.63 -6.47
CA ALA A 120 2.64 -24.27 -6.02
C ALA A 120 2.84 -23.33 -7.21
N GLU A 121 1.84 -22.48 -7.50
CA GLU A 121 2.03 -21.33 -8.38
C GLU A 121 3.10 -20.46 -7.75
N ALA A 122 4.27 -20.47 -8.36
CA ALA A 122 5.39 -19.65 -7.98
C ALA A 122 4.91 -18.18 -7.86
N HIS A 123 5.26 -17.53 -6.76
CA HIS A 123 4.98 -16.13 -6.47
C HIS A 123 5.42 -15.25 -7.65
N ARG A 124 4.54 -14.99 -8.59
CA ARG A 124 4.75 -13.98 -9.62
C ARG A 124 4.53 -12.61 -8.97
N PRO A 125 5.46 -11.67 -9.14
CA PRO A 125 5.24 -10.32 -8.59
C PRO A 125 3.97 -9.74 -9.24
N VAL A 126 3.05 -9.25 -8.41
CA VAL A 126 1.83 -8.56 -8.87
C VAL A 126 2.23 -7.37 -9.71
N SER A 127 1.90 -7.37 -11.00
CA SER A 127 2.19 -6.28 -11.93
C SER A 127 0.94 -5.49 -12.32
N LYS A 128 -0.20 -6.16 -12.34
CA LYS A 128 -1.51 -5.59 -12.63
C LYS A 128 -2.52 -6.05 -11.57
N LEU A 129 -3.61 -5.29 -11.41
CA LEU A 129 -4.70 -5.70 -10.52
C LEU A 129 -5.34 -7.02 -10.97
N THR A 130 -5.42 -7.26 -12.27
CA THR A 130 -5.96 -8.50 -12.85
C THR A 130 -5.12 -9.75 -12.59
N ASP A 131 -3.90 -9.63 -12.08
CA ASP A 131 -3.11 -10.77 -11.60
C ASP A 131 -3.70 -11.36 -10.30
N ILE A 132 -4.48 -10.56 -9.55
CA ILE A 132 -5.01 -10.89 -8.21
C ILE A 132 -6.52 -10.73 -8.09
N ILE A 133 -7.24 -10.48 -9.18
CA ILE A 133 -8.70 -10.44 -9.25
C ILE A 133 -9.18 -11.34 -10.39
N SER A 134 -10.20 -12.14 -10.14
CA SER A 134 -10.90 -12.95 -11.15
C SER A 134 -12.29 -12.38 -11.42
N LEU A 135 -12.96 -12.85 -12.46
CA LEU A 135 -14.36 -12.47 -12.75
C LEU A 135 -15.32 -12.86 -11.61
N ASP A 136 -15.01 -13.92 -10.86
CA ASP A 136 -15.84 -14.38 -9.73
C ASP A 136 -15.69 -13.47 -8.50
N LEU A 137 -14.57 -12.73 -8.40
CA LEU A 137 -14.32 -11.74 -7.36
C LEU A 137 -14.87 -10.35 -7.72
N ILE A 138 -15.63 -10.23 -8.80
CA ILE A 138 -16.29 -8.98 -9.19
C ILE A 138 -17.79 -9.08 -8.93
N GLU A 139 -18.36 -8.06 -8.26
CA GLU A 139 -19.79 -7.94 -8.01
C GLU A 139 -20.29 -6.55 -8.42
N PRO A 140 -20.91 -6.41 -9.60
CA PRO A 140 -21.41 -5.12 -10.07
C PRO A 140 -22.60 -4.59 -9.26
N SER A 141 -23.22 -5.40 -8.39
CA SER A 141 -24.38 -4.99 -7.59
C SER A 141 -24.39 -5.75 -6.26
N LEU A 142 -23.75 -5.16 -5.24
CA LEU A 142 -23.79 -5.69 -3.88
C LEU A 142 -25.19 -5.57 -3.29
N SER A 143 -25.64 -6.62 -2.63
CA SER A 143 -27.00 -6.72 -2.08
C SER A 143 -27.14 -6.11 -0.70
N ALA A 144 -26.12 -6.24 0.15
CA ALA A 144 -26.13 -5.78 1.53
C ALA A 144 -26.25 -4.25 1.60
N SER A 145 -26.96 -3.78 2.64
CA SER A 145 -27.21 -2.35 2.88
C SER A 145 -26.35 -1.75 4.00
N THR A 146 -25.56 -2.57 4.68
CA THR A 146 -24.68 -2.13 5.75
C THR A 146 -23.22 -2.44 5.42
N ARG A 147 -22.26 -1.68 5.96
CA ARG A 147 -20.84 -1.91 5.82
C ARG A 147 -20.46 -3.36 6.17
N ASP A 148 -20.89 -3.83 7.33
CA ASP A 148 -20.54 -5.18 7.81
C ASP A 148 -21.15 -6.26 6.92
N GLY A 149 -22.37 -6.06 6.43
CA GLY A 149 -23.01 -6.97 5.47
C GLY A 149 -22.28 -7.03 4.13
N ILE A 150 -21.78 -5.89 3.63
CA ILE A 150 -20.93 -5.83 2.42
C ILE A 150 -19.61 -6.57 2.64
N ILE A 151 -18.99 -6.40 3.81
CA ILE A 151 -17.79 -7.14 4.18
C ILE A 151 -18.06 -8.64 4.15
N ASP A 152 -19.18 -9.10 4.72
CA ASP A 152 -19.56 -10.51 4.70
C ASP A 152 -19.78 -11.05 3.28
N GLU A 153 -20.49 -10.29 2.44
CA GLU A 153 -20.76 -10.65 1.05
C GLU A 153 -19.46 -10.80 0.24
N MET A 154 -18.51 -9.89 0.42
CA MET A 154 -17.21 -9.94 -0.25
C MET A 154 -16.31 -11.06 0.28
N ILE A 155 -16.33 -11.33 1.59
CA ILE A 155 -15.62 -12.48 2.19
C ILE A 155 -16.16 -13.79 1.66
N ALA A 156 -17.49 -13.90 1.46
CA ALA A 156 -18.09 -15.09 0.89
C ALA A 156 -17.54 -15.40 -0.52
N LYS A 157 -17.24 -14.39 -1.34
CA LYS A 157 -16.61 -14.57 -2.66
C LYS A 157 -15.18 -15.10 -2.54
N LEU A 158 -14.36 -14.55 -1.62
CA LEU A 158 -13.01 -15.06 -1.36
C LEU A 158 -13.05 -16.52 -0.89
N ASN A 159 -14.02 -16.85 -0.04
CA ASN A 159 -14.19 -18.22 0.45
C ASN A 159 -14.62 -19.18 -0.67
N ALA A 160 -15.53 -18.74 -1.55
CA ALA A 160 -15.96 -19.53 -2.71
C ALA A 160 -14.82 -19.83 -3.70
N GLU A 161 -13.85 -18.90 -3.81
CA GLU A 161 -12.64 -19.10 -4.64
C GLU A 161 -11.54 -19.91 -3.92
N GLY A 162 -11.78 -20.37 -2.70
CA GLY A 162 -10.82 -21.15 -1.92
C GLY A 162 -9.58 -20.35 -1.49
N VAL A 163 -9.73 -19.04 -1.31
CA VAL A 163 -8.64 -18.14 -0.90
C VAL A 163 -8.47 -18.14 0.61
N LEU A 164 -9.53 -18.46 1.35
CA LEU A 164 -9.56 -18.40 2.81
C LEU A 164 -9.59 -19.79 3.43
N THR A 165 -8.81 -20.00 4.48
CA THR A 165 -8.92 -21.17 5.38
C THR A 165 -9.94 -20.92 6.48
N SER A 166 -10.19 -19.66 6.85
CA SER A 166 -11.15 -19.23 7.86
C SER A 166 -11.73 -17.87 7.51
N SER A 167 -13.00 -17.82 7.14
CA SER A 167 -13.72 -16.55 6.87
C SER A 167 -13.87 -15.70 8.12
N SER A 168 -14.07 -16.30 9.28
CA SER A 168 -14.22 -15.58 10.55
C SER A 168 -12.93 -14.90 10.99
N GLU A 169 -11.79 -15.57 10.86
CA GLU A 169 -10.49 -15.00 11.20
C GLU A 169 -10.13 -13.83 10.27
N PHE A 170 -10.41 -13.97 8.97
CA PHE A 170 -10.17 -12.89 8.03
C PHE A 170 -11.11 -11.70 8.28
N LYS A 171 -12.39 -11.96 8.60
CA LYS A 171 -13.34 -10.90 9.00
C LYS A 171 -12.85 -10.13 10.23
N GLU A 172 -12.37 -10.83 11.24
CA GLU A 172 -11.83 -10.21 12.44
C GLU A 172 -10.63 -9.28 12.11
N ALA A 173 -9.73 -9.72 11.22
CA ALA A 173 -8.61 -8.89 10.76
C ALA A 173 -9.08 -7.62 10.05
N ILE A 174 -10.10 -7.70 9.19
CA ILE A 174 -10.71 -6.53 8.53
C ILE A 174 -11.34 -5.59 9.56
N LEU A 175 -12.17 -6.11 10.47
CA LEU A 175 -12.86 -5.29 11.46
C LEU A 175 -11.88 -4.62 12.42
N LYS A 176 -10.82 -5.31 12.83
CA LYS A 176 -9.74 -4.73 13.63
C LYS A 176 -9.08 -3.55 12.92
N ARG A 177 -8.81 -3.69 11.61
CA ARG A 177 -8.24 -2.61 10.80
C ARG A 177 -9.19 -1.42 10.67
N GLU A 178 -10.50 -1.67 10.50
CA GLU A 178 -11.53 -0.62 10.45
C GLU A 178 -11.64 0.15 11.77
N GLN A 179 -11.43 -0.50 12.91
CA GLN A 179 -11.47 0.14 14.24
C GLN A 179 -10.30 1.13 14.44
N GLU A 180 -9.14 0.89 13.80
CA GLU A 180 -8.00 1.81 13.88
C GLU A 180 -8.28 3.13 13.16
N SER A 181 -8.89 3.05 11.99
CA SER A 181 -9.30 4.18 11.15
C SER A 181 -10.19 3.67 10.03
N SER A 182 -11.22 4.41 9.67
CA SER A 182 -12.07 4.05 8.53
C SER A 182 -11.25 3.84 7.25
N THR A 183 -11.58 2.80 6.51
CA THR A 183 -11.02 2.56 5.17
C THR A 183 -11.83 3.20 4.05
N GLY A 184 -12.84 3.99 4.38
CA GLY A 184 -13.53 4.90 3.46
C GLY A 184 -12.63 6.08 3.13
N ILE A 185 -12.02 6.06 1.95
CA ILE A 185 -11.05 7.09 1.53
C ILE A 185 -11.72 8.36 0.99
N GLY A 186 -13.04 8.39 0.95
CA GLY A 186 -13.81 9.45 0.31
C GLY A 186 -14.01 9.22 -1.19
N MET A 187 -14.56 10.21 -1.90
CA MET A 187 -14.78 10.14 -3.35
C MET A 187 -15.63 8.91 -3.78
N ASN A 188 -16.53 8.48 -2.92
CA ASN A 188 -17.37 7.28 -3.06
C ASN A 188 -16.58 5.95 -3.07
N VAL A 189 -15.39 5.89 -2.50
CA VAL A 189 -14.53 4.70 -2.50
C VAL A 189 -14.26 4.23 -1.08
N ALA A 190 -14.30 2.90 -0.87
CA ALA A 190 -13.78 2.24 0.33
C ALA A 190 -12.81 1.12 -0.07
N VAL A 191 -11.76 0.95 0.75
CA VAL A 191 -10.73 -0.06 0.52
C VAL A 191 -10.51 -0.88 1.81
N PRO A 192 -11.53 -1.68 2.25
CA PRO A 192 -11.32 -2.58 3.37
C PRO A 192 -10.20 -3.58 3.05
N HIS A 193 -9.30 -3.76 4.00
CA HIS A 193 -8.16 -4.63 3.78
C HIS A 193 -7.74 -5.33 5.08
N GLY A 194 -7.26 -6.55 4.94
CA GLY A 194 -6.80 -7.35 6.06
C GLY A 194 -5.60 -8.21 5.71
N LYS A 195 -4.68 -8.34 6.68
CA LYS A 195 -3.56 -9.26 6.64
C LYS A 195 -3.83 -10.36 7.67
N SER A 196 -3.98 -11.61 7.20
CA SER A 196 -4.33 -12.74 8.07
C SER A 196 -3.63 -14.02 7.64
N ALA A 197 -3.34 -14.89 8.62
CA ALA A 197 -2.87 -16.25 8.38
C ALA A 197 -3.93 -17.11 7.67
N ALA A 198 -5.20 -16.71 7.78
CA ALA A 198 -6.31 -17.38 7.08
C ALA A 198 -6.32 -17.13 5.56
N VAL A 199 -5.51 -16.23 5.04
CA VAL A 199 -5.42 -15.92 3.60
C VAL A 199 -4.28 -16.75 2.98
N LEU A 200 -4.60 -17.55 1.96
CA LEU A 200 -3.63 -18.43 1.30
C LEU A 200 -2.80 -17.71 0.22
N LYS A 201 -3.38 -16.75 -0.47
CA LYS A 201 -2.75 -15.99 -1.56
C LYS A 201 -3.35 -14.59 -1.67
N PRO A 202 -2.61 -13.59 -2.16
CA PRO A 202 -3.14 -12.24 -2.34
C PRO A 202 -4.32 -12.24 -3.32
N ARG A 203 -5.42 -11.58 -2.94
CA ARG A 203 -6.59 -11.38 -3.80
C ARG A 203 -7.26 -10.04 -3.52
N VAL A 204 -7.90 -9.51 -4.55
CA VAL A 204 -8.77 -8.34 -4.45
C VAL A 204 -10.17 -8.73 -4.88
N VAL A 205 -11.16 -8.30 -4.12
CA VAL A 205 -12.59 -8.37 -4.50
C VAL A 205 -13.02 -6.96 -4.87
N PHE A 206 -13.66 -6.80 -5.98
CA PHE A 206 -14.31 -5.55 -6.37
C PHE A 206 -15.83 -5.69 -6.25
N GLY A 207 -16.44 -4.75 -5.53
CA GLY A 207 -17.89 -4.66 -5.39
C GLY A 207 -18.40 -3.25 -5.66
N MET A 208 -19.55 -3.15 -6.30
CA MET A 208 -20.24 -1.89 -6.53
C MET A 208 -21.58 -1.85 -5.79
N LYS A 209 -21.87 -0.72 -5.15
CA LYS A 209 -23.14 -0.40 -4.50
C LYS A 209 -23.64 0.94 -5.01
N PRO A 210 -24.48 0.98 -6.05
CA PRO A 210 -24.89 2.25 -6.69
C PRO A 210 -25.53 3.25 -5.73
N GLU A 211 -26.34 2.78 -4.78
CA GLU A 211 -26.99 3.61 -3.75
C GLU A 211 -25.97 4.16 -2.73
N GLY A 212 -24.80 3.52 -2.65
CA GLY A 212 -23.80 3.80 -1.64
C GLY A 212 -24.14 3.23 -0.27
N VAL A 213 -23.13 3.09 0.55
CA VAL A 213 -23.24 2.70 1.97
C VAL A 213 -22.37 3.61 2.81
N ASP A 214 -22.82 3.92 4.01
CA ASP A 214 -22.02 4.68 4.98
C ASP A 214 -20.78 3.86 5.38
N TRP A 215 -19.61 4.41 5.07
CA TRP A 215 -18.30 3.85 5.43
C TRP A 215 -17.55 4.75 6.42
N SER A 216 -18.22 5.79 6.92
CA SER A 216 -17.59 6.83 7.76
C SER A 216 -16.36 7.45 7.07
N SER A 217 -16.52 7.77 5.78
CA SER A 217 -15.48 8.41 4.98
C SER A 217 -15.19 9.82 5.49
N ALA A 218 -13.93 10.27 5.39
CA ALA A 218 -13.50 11.59 5.89
C ALA A 218 -14.23 12.77 5.23
N ASP A 219 -14.65 12.62 3.97
CA ASP A 219 -15.41 13.63 3.20
C ASP A 219 -16.94 13.47 3.33
N GLY A 220 -17.41 12.50 4.12
CA GLY A 220 -18.83 12.19 4.32
C GLY A 220 -19.50 11.52 3.10
N SER A 221 -18.77 11.21 2.03
CA SER A 221 -19.35 10.53 0.86
C SER A 221 -19.64 9.05 1.17
N PRO A 222 -20.80 8.50 0.73
CA PRO A 222 -21.07 7.08 0.85
C PRO A 222 -20.18 6.28 -0.10
N ALA A 223 -19.72 5.10 0.34
CA ALA A 223 -18.95 4.21 -0.50
C ALA A 223 -19.84 3.52 -1.53
N LYS A 224 -19.50 3.69 -2.81
CA LYS A 224 -20.16 3.06 -3.96
C LYS A 224 -19.25 2.05 -4.66
N LEU A 225 -17.95 2.30 -4.63
CA LEU A 225 -16.90 1.43 -5.17
C LEU A 225 -16.13 0.85 -3.99
N ILE A 226 -16.17 -0.45 -3.80
CA ILE A 226 -15.55 -1.12 -2.67
C ILE A 226 -14.49 -2.12 -3.18
N PHE A 227 -13.24 -1.98 -2.72
CA PHE A 227 -12.13 -2.85 -3.05
C PHE A 227 -11.63 -3.55 -1.79
N MET A 228 -12.01 -4.81 -1.60
CA MET A 228 -11.51 -5.60 -0.46
C MET A 228 -10.19 -6.28 -0.83
N ILE A 229 -9.15 -6.05 -0.02
CA ILE A 229 -7.82 -6.61 -0.24
C ILE A 229 -7.54 -7.66 0.83
N ALA A 230 -7.32 -8.91 0.41
CA ALA A 230 -6.91 -10.01 1.25
C ALA A 230 -5.43 -10.35 0.99
N VAL A 231 -4.61 -10.39 2.05
CA VAL A 231 -3.17 -10.66 1.95
C VAL A 231 -2.73 -11.64 3.04
N PRO A 232 -1.89 -12.65 2.72
CA PRO A 232 -1.32 -13.55 3.70
C PRO A 232 -0.52 -12.82 4.79
N ALA A 233 -0.55 -13.34 6.04
CA ALA A 233 0.22 -12.77 7.14
C ALA A 233 1.73 -12.82 6.89
N GLU A 234 2.23 -13.91 6.30
CA GLU A 234 3.65 -14.15 6.02
C GLU A 234 4.10 -13.61 4.64
N ASN A 235 3.52 -12.49 4.19
CA ASN A 235 3.93 -11.91 2.93
C ASN A 235 5.30 -11.23 3.08
N LYS A 236 6.37 -11.86 2.56
CA LYS A 236 7.77 -11.36 2.61
C LYS A 236 8.02 -10.16 1.68
N GLY A 237 7.09 -9.84 0.79
CA GLY A 237 7.11 -8.65 -0.07
C GLY A 237 6.11 -7.61 0.42
N ASN A 238 6.35 -6.34 0.15
CA ASN A 238 5.38 -5.26 0.42
C ASN A 238 4.22 -5.26 -0.59
N GLU A 239 3.71 -6.47 -0.99
CA GLU A 239 2.64 -6.61 -1.99
C GLU A 239 1.38 -5.87 -1.57
N HIS A 240 1.04 -5.92 -0.28
CA HIS A 240 -0.08 -5.15 0.27
C HIS A 240 0.03 -3.66 -0.03
N LEU A 241 1.20 -3.07 0.22
CA LEU A 241 1.44 -1.65 -0.07
C LEU A 241 1.45 -1.36 -1.56
N LYS A 242 1.97 -2.29 -2.38
CA LYS A 242 1.95 -2.18 -3.84
C LYS A 242 0.53 -2.20 -4.39
N ILE A 243 -0.31 -3.10 -3.91
CA ILE A 243 -1.73 -3.17 -4.29
C ILE A 243 -2.46 -1.87 -3.91
N LEU A 244 -2.28 -1.40 -2.67
CA LEU A 244 -2.85 -0.14 -2.21
C LEU A 244 -2.37 1.04 -3.06
N GLN A 245 -1.08 1.10 -3.40
CA GLN A 245 -0.50 2.15 -4.22
C GLN A 245 -1.08 2.16 -5.64
N MET A 246 -1.19 0.99 -6.29
CA MET A 246 -1.78 0.86 -7.62
C MET A 246 -3.24 1.33 -7.62
N LEU A 247 -4.04 0.83 -6.66
CA LEU A 247 -5.44 1.23 -6.50
C LEU A 247 -5.58 2.72 -6.23
N SER A 248 -4.88 3.25 -5.23
CA SER A 248 -4.98 4.66 -4.86
C SER A 248 -4.62 5.58 -6.01
N ARG A 249 -3.54 5.30 -6.74
CA ARG A 249 -3.13 6.11 -7.91
C ARG A 249 -4.23 6.19 -8.95
N LYS A 250 -4.87 5.06 -9.29
CA LYS A 250 -5.87 5.01 -10.35
C LYS A 250 -7.23 5.53 -9.87
N LEU A 251 -7.57 5.28 -8.60
CA LEU A 251 -8.82 5.77 -8.00
C LEU A 251 -8.82 7.27 -7.68
N MET A 252 -7.69 7.97 -7.78
CA MET A 252 -7.65 9.44 -7.75
C MET A 252 -8.16 10.07 -9.04
N ASP A 253 -8.24 9.33 -10.15
CA ASP A 253 -8.78 9.78 -11.43
C ASP A 253 -10.32 9.76 -11.39
N ASP A 254 -10.96 10.93 -11.45
CA ASP A 254 -12.41 11.08 -11.41
C ASP A 254 -13.07 10.38 -12.60
N GLY A 255 -12.51 10.51 -13.80
CA GLY A 255 -13.05 9.90 -15.01
C GLY A 255 -13.01 8.36 -14.92
N PHE A 256 -12.00 7.79 -14.31
CA PHE A 256 -11.91 6.34 -14.09
C PHE A 256 -12.98 5.86 -13.10
N ARG A 257 -13.18 6.59 -11.99
CA ARG A 257 -14.23 6.24 -11.01
C ARG A 257 -15.63 6.33 -11.62
N GLU A 258 -15.88 7.37 -12.45
CA GLU A 258 -17.15 7.52 -13.17
C GLU A 258 -17.39 6.35 -14.14
N GLN A 259 -16.37 5.92 -14.87
CA GLN A 259 -16.46 4.75 -15.74
C GLN A 259 -16.79 3.48 -14.95
N LEU A 260 -16.13 3.25 -13.80
CA LEU A 260 -16.44 2.11 -12.93
C LEU A 260 -17.88 2.13 -12.41
N LEU A 261 -18.43 3.32 -12.10
CA LEU A 261 -19.81 3.46 -11.63
C LEU A 261 -20.85 3.19 -12.73
N GLN A 262 -20.45 3.18 -14.01
CA GLN A 262 -21.32 2.91 -15.16
C GLN A 262 -21.30 1.46 -15.63
N VAL A 263 -20.40 0.61 -15.08
CA VAL A 263 -20.31 -0.80 -15.50
C VAL A 263 -21.59 -1.55 -15.16
N LYS A 264 -22.01 -2.43 -16.08
CA LYS A 264 -23.21 -3.25 -15.93
C LYS A 264 -22.92 -4.75 -15.87
N SER A 265 -21.68 -5.13 -16.15
CA SER A 265 -21.28 -6.52 -16.17
C SER A 265 -19.91 -6.74 -15.52
N LYS A 266 -19.66 -7.98 -15.06
CA LYS A 266 -18.35 -8.38 -14.51
C LYS A 266 -17.24 -8.21 -15.56
N GLN A 267 -17.53 -8.47 -16.83
CA GLN A 267 -16.59 -8.35 -17.93
C GLN A 267 -16.17 -6.91 -18.17
N GLU A 268 -17.12 -5.98 -18.21
CA GLU A 268 -16.82 -4.54 -18.33
C GLU A 268 -15.97 -4.05 -17.17
N ALA A 269 -16.32 -4.43 -15.93
CA ALA A 269 -15.53 -4.09 -14.76
C ALA A 269 -14.11 -4.66 -14.87
N TYR A 270 -13.96 -5.92 -15.25
CA TYR A 270 -12.66 -6.58 -15.39
C TYR A 270 -11.76 -5.86 -16.41
N GLN A 271 -12.31 -5.45 -17.56
CA GLN A 271 -11.58 -4.72 -18.60
C GLN A 271 -11.09 -3.35 -18.10
N LEU A 272 -11.90 -2.63 -17.31
CA LEU A 272 -11.47 -1.38 -16.68
C LEU A 272 -10.39 -1.62 -15.62
N LEU A 273 -10.56 -2.64 -14.79
CA LEU A 273 -9.61 -3.00 -13.73
C LEU A 273 -8.25 -3.46 -14.29
N ASP A 274 -8.18 -3.99 -15.53
CA ASP A 274 -6.92 -4.33 -16.21
C ASP A 274 -6.02 -3.10 -16.50
N GLN A 275 -6.57 -1.90 -16.47
CA GLN A 275 -5.82 -0.66 -16.62
C GLN A 275 -5.07 -0.23 -15.34
N ILE A 276 -5.27 -0.93 -14.22
CA ILE A 276 -4.61 -0.66 -12.93
C ILE A 276 -3.30 -1.43 -12.85
N HIS A 277 -2.17 -0.69 -12.94
CA HIS A 277 -0.81 -1.22 -12.94
C HIS A 277 0.20 -0.24 -12.31
#